data_25d8a98e09e4890f196b45e6f249d4fe
#
_entry.id   25d8a98e09e4890f196b45e6f249d4fe
#
_cell.length_a   1.000
_cell.length_b   1.000
_cell.length_c   1.000
_cell.angle_alpha   90.00
_cell.angle_beta   90.00
_cell.angle_gamma   90.00
#
_symmetry.space_group_name_H-M   'P 1'
#
loop_
_entity.id
_entity.type
_entity.pdbx_description
1 polymer ?
#
loop_
_entity_poly.entity_id
_entity_poly.type
_entity_poly.pdbx_seq_one_letter_code
_entity_poly.pdbx_strand_id
1 'polypeptide(L)'
;MEDIQAIKQRFEIIGNNPGLNRAIDIATQVAPTDLSVLITGESGVGKEIFPRIIHAYSTRKHAQYIAVNCGAIPEGTIDSELFGHEKGAFTGAVSDRKGYFEVTDGGTIFLDEVGELPLPTQARLLRVLETGEFIRVGSSKVQKTNVRVIAATNLDIPQAVKNGKFREDLYYRLNTIPITIPPLRERKEDIPLLFRKFAADFAEKYRMPAIRLTEDAVKVLQDFRWPGNIRQRKNVTEQISVIEQERIADGATLRKYIPENDPMLPTLTGGHDKGDASFASEREILYKILFDMKKDMNDLKRLVYDLMQNEPQQETVVTEPTTSLVLRNLYNQEPGQFSPAPSPTMINHREDRIQDTEAVIEESFSIEEKERELILKALEKNHGKRKLAAKDLGISERTLYRKLKEYNLEN
;
A
#
# COMPACT_ATOMS: atom_id res chain seq x y z
N MET A 1 14.35 38.73 -11.88
CA MET A 1 13.99 37.29 -11.95
C MET A 1 15.29 36.54 -12.12
N GLU A 2 15.58 35.57 -11.25
CA GLU A 2 16.70 34.67 -11.52
C GLU A 2 16.40 33.87 -12.78
N ASP A 3 17.47 33.60 -13.56
CA ASP A 3 17.33 32.79 -14.78
C ASP A 3 16.84 31.37 -14.42
N ILE A 4 15.82 30.88 -15.12
CA ILE A 4 15.29 29.51 -14.95
C ILE A 4 16.42 28.47 -14.97
N GLN A 5 17.48 28.71 -15.74
CA GLN A 5 18.64 27.84 -15.79
C GLN A 5 19.40 27.78 -14.46
N ALA A 6 19.55 28.91 -13.76
CA ALA A 6 20.17 28.96 -12.43
C ALA A 6 19.35 28.16 -11.41
N ILE A 7 18.01 28.27 -11.47
CA ILE A 7 17.10 27.50 -10.59
C ILE A 7 17.22 26.00 -10.87
N LYS A 8 17.19 25.59 -12.15
CA LYS A 8 17.38 24.19 -12.55
C LYS A 8 18.69 23.62 -12.05
N GLN A 9 19.75 24.39 -12.18
CA GLN A 9 21.08 23.99 -11.74
C GLN A 9 21.15 23.81 -10.23
N ARG A 10 20.56 24.77 -9.47
CA ARG A 10 20.53 24.74 -8.01
C ARG A 10 19.72 23.58 -7.44
N PHE A 11 18.61 23.21 -8.09
CA PHE A 11 17.69 22.16 -7.64
C PHE A 11 17.84 20.85 -8.43
N GLU A 12 18.86 20.74 -9.27
CA GLU A 12 19.18 19.55 -10.10
C GLU A 12 18.02 19.13 -11.01
N ILE A 13 17.25 20.09 -11.52
CA ILE A 13 16.14 19.84 -12.42
C ILE A 13 16.65 19.69 -13.85
N ILE A 14 16.35 18.53 -14.46
CA ILE A 14 16.79 18.23 -15.82
C ILE A 14 15.60 18.26 -16.75
N GLY A 15 15.75 18.93 -17.86
CA GLY A 15 14.77 19.04 -18.90
C GLY A 15 14.56 20.49 -19.37
N ASN A 16 14.08 20.61 -20.61
CA ASN A 16 13.83 21.90 -21.25
C ASN A 16 12.38 22.04 -21.75
N ASN A 17 11.54 21.08 -21.39
CA ASN A 17 10.12 21.11 -21.77
C ASN A 17 9.44 22.42 -21.32
N PRO A 18 8.66 23.09 -22.21
CA PRO A 18 7.99 24.35 -21.88
C PRO A 18 7.04 24.25 -20.68
N GLY A 19 6.32 23.12 -20.52
CA GLY A 19 5.43 22.89 -19.38
C GLY A 19 6.19 22.80 -18.06
N LEU A 20 7.36 22.15 -18.05
CA LEU A 20 8.24 22.10 -16.87
C LEU A 20 8.79 23.50 -16.54
N ASN A 21 9.22 24.26 -17.56
CA ASN A 21 9.72 25.62 -17.37
C ASN A 21 8.63 26.53 -16.79
N ARG A 22 7.40 26.45 -17.32
CA ARG A 22 6.26 27.19 -16.80
C ARG A 22 5.96 26.84 -15.34
N ALA A 23 6.03 25.55 -14.97
CA ALA A 23 5.82 25.14 -13.60
C ALA A 23 6.87 25.74 -12.64
N ILE A 24 8.15 25.80 -13.06
CA ILE A 24 9.24 26.44 -12.31
C ILE A 24 9.00 27.95 -12.18
N ASP A 25 8.59 28.58 -13.26
CA ASP A 25 8.32 30.03 -13.28
C ASP A 25 7.17 30.39 -12.32
N ILE A 26 6.05 29.66 -12.36
CA ILE A 26 4.95 29.84 -11.41
C ILE A 26 5.41 29.63 -9.97
N ALA A 27 6.20 28.55 -9.70
CA ALA A 27 6.71 28.26 -8.38
C ALA A 27 7.57 29.42 -7.83
N THR A 28 8.36 30.05 -8.69
CA THR A 28 9.21 31.20 -8.32
C THR A 28 8.41 32.47 -8.09
N GLN A 29 7.41 32.73 -8.96
CA GLN A 29 6.54 33.90 -8.84
C GLN A 29 5.67 33.85 -7.58
N VAL A 30 5.16 32.67 -7.21
CA VAL A 30 4.33 32.51 -6.00
C VAL A 30 5.15 32.46 -4.71
N ALA A 31 6.45 32.20 -4.79
CA ALA A 31 7.30 32.04 -3.62
C ALA A 31 7.25 33.20 -2.61
N PRO A 32 7.28 34.47 -3.00
CA PRO A 32 7.22 35.60 -2.06
C PRO A 32 5.86 35.78 -1.37
N THR A 33 4.83 35.07 -1.80
CA THR A 33 3.46 35.18 -1.24
C THR A 33 3.22 34.07 -0.20
N ASP A 34 2.19 34.25 0.64
CA ASP A 34 1.73 33.20 1.57
C ASP A 34 0.56 32.37 1.03
N LEU A 35 0.28 32.48 -0.29
CA LEU A 35 -0.81 31.74 -0.92
C LEU A 35 -0.57 30.22 -0.89
N SER A 36 -1.64 29.48 -0.73
CA SER A 36 -1.63 28.02 -0.85
C SER A 36 -1.34 27.61 -2.30
N VAL A 37 -0.57 26.56 -2.47
CA VAL A 37 -0.18 26.02 -3.77
C VAL A 37 -0.56 24.55 -3.84
N LEU A 38 -1.27 24.16 -4.90
CA LEU A 38 -1.59 22.77 -5.19
C LEU A 38 -0.77 22.30 -6.39
N ILE A 39 0.11 21.33 -6.16
CA ILE A 39 0.97 20.73 -7.18
C ILE A 39 0.32 19.43 -7.66
N THR A 40 -0.04 19.37 -8.93
CA THR A 40 -0.65 18.19 -9.55
C THR A 40 0.29 17.55 -10.57
N GLY A 41 0.22 16.23 -10.68
CA GLY A 41 0.99 15.45 -11.65
C GLY A 41 1.07 13.99 -11.24
N GLU A 42 1.41 13.13 -12.18
CA GLU A 42 1.50 11.68 -11.96
C GLU A 42 2.55 11.31 -10.90
N SER A 43 2.45 10.09 -10.38
CA SER A 43 3.47 9.57 -9.46
C SER A 43 4.84 9.52 -10.14
N GLY A 44 5.89 9.92 -9.41
CA GLY A 44 7.27 9.87 -9.89
C GLY A 44 7.67 10.96 -10.90
N VAL A 45 6.88 12.03 -11.10
CA VAL A 45 7.23 13.16 -11.99
C VAL A 45 8.20 14.16 -11.36
N GLY A 46 8.44 14.09 -10.04
CA GLY A 46 9.34 14.98 -9.28
C GLY A 46 8.61 16.14 -8.59
N LYS A 47 7.39 15.91 -8.08
CA LYS A 47 6.59 16.95 -7.38
C LYS A 47 7.31 17.54 -6.17
N GLU A 48 8.10 16.75 -5.47
CA GLU A 48 8.81 17.11 -4.23
C GLU A 48 9.87 18.22 -4.37
N ILE A 49 10.28 18.54 -5.59
CA ILE A 49 11.27 19.58 -5.84
C ILE A 49 10.64 20.98 -5.74
N PHE A 50 9.41 21.13 -6.20
CA PHE A 50 8.71 22.42 -6.29
C PHE A 50 8.47 23.09 -4.93
N PRO A 51 8.04 22.39 -3.86
CA PRO A 51 7.94 22.98 -2.53
C PRO A 51 9.28 23.50 -2.01
N ARG A 52 10.39 22.84 -2.35
CA ARG A 52 11.73 23.30 -1.98
C ARG A 52 12.10 24.59 -2.72
N ILE A 53 11.74 24.72 -4.00
CA ILE A 53 11.92 25.97 -4.77
C ILE A 53 11.10 27.07 -4.10
N ILE A 54 9.80 26.84 -3.86
CA ILE A 54 8.90 27.81 -3.28
C ILE A 54 9.40 28.27 -1.91
N HIS A 55 9.84 27.34 -1.05
CA HIS A 55 10.38 27.68 0.26
C HIS A 55 11.67 28.48 0.17
N ALA A 56 12.63 28.07 -0.68
CA ALA A 56 13.94 28.72 -0.82
C ALA A 56 13.87 30.16 -1.34
N TYR A 57 12.83 30.48 -2.13
CA TYR A 57 12.59 31.84 -2.65
C TYR A 57 11.51 32.60 -1.89
N SER A 58 10.98 32.03 -0.78
CA SER A 58 9.97 32.68 0.06
C SER A 58 10.57 33.64 1.09
N THR A 59 9.71 34.46 1.69
CA THR A 59 10.03 35.27 2.87
C THR A 59 10.38 34.39 4.08
N ARG A 60 9.93 33.11 4.08
CA ARG A 60 10.14 32.12 5.15
C ARG A 60 11.33 31.19 4.91
N LYS A 61 12.23 31.52 3.98
CA LYS A 61 13.38 30.67 3.57
C LYS A 61 14.33 30.25 4.71
N HIS A 62 14.33 30.98 5.82
CA HIS A 62 15.13 30.68 7.02
C HIS A 62 14.31 30.03 8.14
N ALA A 63 12.99 29.92 7.97
CA ALA A 63 12.11 29.24 8.91
C ALA A 63 12.06 27.73 8.63
N GLN A 64 11.39 26.99 9.50
CA GLN A 64 11.30 25.53 9.38
C GLN A 64 10.53 25.09 8.14
N TYR A 65 11.08 24.11 7.43
CA TYR A 65 10.43 23.40 6.34
C TYR A 65 10.25 21.94 6.73
N ILE A 66 9.01 21.45 6.69
CA ILE A 66 8.70 20.04 6.94
C ILE A 66 7.93 19.49 5.75
N ALA A 67 8.36 18.32 5.24
CA ALA A 67 7.63 17.55 4.22
C ALA A 67 6.99 16.32 4.88
N VAL A 68 5.70 16.15 4.68
CA VAL A 68 4.90 15.05 5.21
C VAL A 68 4.24 14.32 4.04
N ASN A 69 4.46 13.02 3.93
CA ASN A 69 3.70 12.17 3.00
C ASN A 69 2.47 11.65 3.73
N CYS A 70 1.29 12.11 3.33
CA CYS A 70 0.01 11.75 3.95
C CYS A 70 -0.37 10.29 3.69
N GLY A 71 -0.02 9.74 2.53
CA GLY A 71 -0.29 8.33 2.20
C GLY A 71 0.60 7.34 2.96
N ALA A 72 1.74 7.80 3.50
CA ALA A 72 2.63 6.93 4.27
C ALA A 72 2.25 6.82 5.75
N ILE A 73 1.36 7.68 6.26
CA ILE A 73 0.93 7.69 7.67
C ILE A 73 -0.40 6.94 7.78
N PRO A 74 -0.53 5.94 8.67
CA PRO A 74 -1.80 5.23 8.86
C PRO A 74 -2.93 6.17 9.27
N GLU A 75 -4.15 5.93 8.76
CA GLU A 75 -5.34 6.74 9.03
C GLU A 75 -5.60 6.97 10.53
N GLY A 76 -5.40 5.93 11.37
CA GLY A 76 -5.60 6.01 12.82
C GLY A 76 -4.62 6.92 13.57
N THR A 77 -3.50 7.33 12.94
CA THR A 77 -2.45 8.15 13.57
C THR A 77 -2.23 9.51 12.89
N ILE A 78 -2.75 9.71 11.69
CA ILE A 78 -2.50 10.92 10.89
C ILE A 78 -2.91 12.20 11.60
N ASP A 79 -4.04 12.21 12.30
CA ASP A 79 -4.49 13.36 13.07
C ASP A 79 -3.53 13.70 14.22
N SER A 80 -3.01 12.69 14.91
CA SER A 80 -2.03 12.85 15.98
C SER A 80 -0.68 13.37 15.46
N GLU A 81 -0.25 12.93 14.29
CA GLU A 81 1.00 13.41 13.68
C GLU A 81 0.86 14.85 13.17
N LEU A 82 -0.25 15.19 12.50
CA LEU A 82 -0.46 16.53 11.96
C LEU A 82 -0.76 17.57 13.04
N PHE A 83 -1.68 17.27 13.97
CA PHE A 83 -2.20 18.24 14.92
C PHE A 83 -1.68 18.06 16.35
N GLY A 84 -0.98 16.94 16.65
CA GLY A 84 -0.53 16.60 17.99
C GLY A 84 -1.61 15.96 18.85
N HIS A 85 -1.21 15.47 20.02
CA HIS A 85 -2.12 14.86 21.00
C HIS A 85 -1.74 15.22 22.43
N GLU A 86 -2.74 15.16 23.32
CA GLU A 86 -2.54 15.24 24.77
C GLU A 86 -2.41 13.83 25.37
N LYS A 87 -1.76 13.76 26.51
CA LYS A 87 -1.63 12.52 27.30
C LYS A 87 -3.00 11.89 27.54
N GLY A 88 -3.14 10.60 27.23
CA GLY A 88 -4.40 9.86 27.41
C GLY A 88 -5.41 10.03 26.27
N ALA A 89 -5.09 10.72 25.20
CA ALA A 89 -6.00 10.94 24.07
C ALA A 89 -6.42 9.63 23.37
N PHE A 90 -5.58 8.61 23.41
CA PHE A 90 -5.85 7.26 22.90
C PHE A 90 -5.00 6.22 23.63
N THR A 91 -5.29 4.93 23.43
CA THR A 91 -4.51 3.83 24.02
C THR A 91 -3.08 3.88 23.50
N GLY A 92 -2.12 4.21 24.38
CA GLY A 92 -0.69 4.40 24.04
C GLY A 92 -0.21 5.84 24.05
N ALA A 93 -1.08 6.84 24.25
CA ALA A 93 -0.68 8.24 24.43
C ALA A 93 -0.13 8.47 25.85
N VAL A 94 1.13 8.09 26.06
CA VAL A 94 1.80 8.16 27.38
C VAL A 94 2.18 9.60 27.77
N SER A 95 2.44 10.47 26.78
CA SER A 95 2.84 11.88 26.97
C SER A 95 2.21 12.76 25.92
N ASP A 96 2.23 14.08 26.14
CA ASP A 96 1.84 15.06 25.15
C ASP A 96 2.86 15.06 24.00
N ARG A 97 2.38 15.21 22.77
CA ARG A 97 3.23 15.34 21.58
C ARG A 97 2.74 16.46 20.68
N LYS A 98 3.67 17.30 20.24
CA LYS A 98 3.40 18.36 19.28
C LYS A 98 3.22 17.76 17.87
N GLY A 99 2.21 18.27 17.16
CA GLY A 99 1.99 17.90 15.76
C GLY A 99 2.83 18.76 14.79
N TYR A 100 2.85 18.34 13.53
CA TYR A 100 3.61 19.04 12.48
C TYR A 100 3.19 20.51 12.33
N PHE A 101 1.89 20.84 12.45
CA PHE A 101 1.41 22.23 12.37
C PHE A 101 1.91 23.12 13.51
N GLU A 102 2.14 22.56 14.69
CA GLU A 102 2.71 23.29 15.82
C GLU A 102 4.22 23.46 15.67
N VAL A 103 4.89 22.40 15.21
CA VAL A 103 6.37 22.42 15.04
C VAL A 103 6.78 23.37 13.91
N THR A 104 5.92 23.50 12.86
CA THR A 104 6.21 24.32 11.67
C THR A 104 5.66 25.74 11.79
N ASP A 105 5.25 26.19 12.97
CA ASP A 105 4.72 27.54 13.15
C ASP A 105 5.71 28.61 12.64
N GLY A 106 5.22 29.58 11.87
CA GLY A 106 6.03 30.56 11.16
C GLY A 106 6.75 30.04 9.90
N GLY A 107 6.71 28.72 9.65
CA GLY A 107 7.44 28.03 8.58
C GLY A 107 6.57 27.63 7.37
N THR A 108 7.00 26.58 6.71
CA THR A 108 6.32 25.99 5.53
C THR A 108 6.15 24.50 5.72
N ILE A 109 4.92 24.01 5.57
CA ILE A 109 4.63 22.58 5.53
C ILE A 109 4.30 22.15 4.10
N PHE A 110 4.87 21.05 3.67
CA PHE A 110 4.55 20.38 2.42
C PHE A 110 3.80 19.11 2.71
N LEU A 111 2.59 18.98 2.18
CA LEU A 111 1.71 17.81 2.30
C LEU A 111 1.70 17.07 0.96
N ASP A 112 2.46 15.99 0.86
CA ASP A 112 2.43 15.11 -0.32
C ASP A 112 1.29 14.11 -0.19
N GLU A 113 0.72 13.71 -1.33
CA GLU A 113 -0.42 12.79 -1.42
C GLU A 113 -1.61 13.26 -0.57
N VAL A 114 -1.92 14.58 -0.61
CA VAL A 114 -3.01 15.18 0.19
C VAL A 114 -4.38 14.57 -0.11
N GLY A 115 -4.56 13.98 -1.30
CA GLY A 115 -5.76 13.26 -1.70
C GLY A 115 -6.04 11.98 -0.91
N GLU A 116 -5.03 11.44 -0.22
CA GLU A 116 -5.16 10.24 0.63
C GLU A 116 -5.61 10.55 2.06
N LEU A 117 -5.77 11.84 2.41
CA LEU A 117 -6.25 12.24 3.74
C LEU A 117 -7.68 11.76 3.99
N PRO A 118 -7.99 11.21 5.17
CA PRO A 118 -9.37 10.90 5.59
C PRO A 118 -10.24 12.16 5.63
N LEU A 119 -11.53 12.04 5.34
CA LEU A 119 -12.47 13.17 5.34
C LEU A 119 -12.48 13.98 6.65
N PRO A 120 -12.42 13.36 7.86
CA PRO A 120 -12.31 14.11 9.11
C PRO A 120 -11.04 14.97 9.19
N THR A 121 -9.91 14.42 8.75
CA THR A 121 -8.61 15.12 8.70
C THR A 121 -8.65 16.27 7.69
N GLN A 122 -9.32 16.08 6.54
CA GLN A 122 -9.52 17.16 5.55
C GLN A 122 -10.30 18.35 6.15
N ALA A 123 -11.34 18.09 6.97
CA ALA A 123 -12.08 19.16 7.65
C ALA A 123 -11.21 19.92 8.65
N ARG A 124 -10.32 19.24 9.35
CA ARG A 124 -9.35 19.87 10.28
C ARG A 124 -8.32 20.70 9.52
N LEU A 125 -7.80 20.17 8.41
CA LEU A 125 -6.88 20.89 7.54
C LEU A 125 -7.50 22.17 6.98
N LEU A 126 -8.77 22.13 6.55
CA LEU A 126 -9.50 23.30 6.09
C LEU A 126 -9.52 24.40 7.16
N ARG A 127 -9.79 24.06 8.43
CA ARG A 127 -9.79 25.04 9.52
C ARG A 127 -8.41 25.70 9.70
N VAL A 128 -7.33 24.92 9.56
CA VAL A 128 -5.96 25.50 9.59
C VAL A 128 -5.74 26.47 8.45
N LEU A 129 -6.21 26.14 7.23
CA LEU A 129 -6.05 26.99 6.05
C LEU A 129 -6.88 28.27 6.09
N GLU A 130 -8.03 28.25 6.75
CA GLU A 130 -8.95 29.40 6.82
C GLU A 130 -8.62 30.33 7.98
N THR A 131 -8.44 29.79 9.18
CA THR A 131 -8.32 30.57 10.41
C THR A 131 -6.95 30.49 11.08
N GLY A 132 -6.08 29.58 10.60
CA GLY A 132 -4.81 29.29 11.28
C GLY A 132 -5.01 28.57 12.61
N GLU A 133 -6.18 27.94 12.85
CA GLU A 133 -6.51 27.32 14.12
C GLU A 133 -6.63 25.80 14.00
N PHE A 134 -6.19 25.12 15.03
CA PHE A 134 -6.37 23.67 15.18
C PHE A 134 -6.52 23.26 16.64
N ILE A 135 -6.92 22.00 16.88
CA ILE A 135 -7.10 21.43 18.19
C ILE A 135 -6.33 20.10 18.23
N ARG A 136 -5.53 19.86 19.27
CA ARG A 136 -4.86 18.55 19.48
C ARG A 136 -5.88 17.43 19.69
N VAL A 137 -5.49 16.23 19.39
CA VAL A 137 -6.30 15.02 19.68
C VAL A 137 -6.43 14.87 21.20
N GLY A 138 -7.65 14.69 21.70
CA GLY A 138 -7.94 14.59 23.15
C GLY A 138 -8.03 15.93 23.87
N SER A 139 -7.89 17.08 23.18
CA SER A 139 -7.99 18.42 23.76
C SER A 139 -9.26 19.14 23.29
N SER A 140 -9.72 20.12 24.09
CA SER A 140 -10.70 21.13 23.67
C SER A 140 -10.06 22.50 23.40
N LYS A 141 -8.75 22.65 23.67
CA LYS A 141 -8.04 23.92 23.59
C LYS A 141 -7.66 24.23 22.15
N VAL A 142 -8.12 25.39 21.66
CA VAL A 142 -7.74 25.90 20.33
C VAL A 142 -6.31 26.41 20.36
N GLN A 143 -5.52 26.00 19.40
CA GLN A 143 -4.15 26.48 19.15
C GLN A 143 -4.11 27.25 17.82
N LYS A 144 -3.18 28.20 17.70
CA LYS A 144 -2.97 28.98 16.49
C LYS A 144 -1.63 28.67 15.87
N THR A 145 -1.60 28.69 14.55
CA THR A 145 -0.36 28.54 13.76
C THR A 145 -0.40 29.49 12.57
N ASN A 146 0.78 29.98 12.21
CA ASN A 146 0.99 30.78 11.00
C ASN A 146 1.88 29.97 10.03
N VAL A 147 1.36 28.90 9.48
CA VAL A 147 2.10 28.00 8.59
C VAL A 147 1.69 28.25 7.14
N ARG A 148 2.65 28.29 6.22
CA ARG A 148 2.37 28.25 4.78
C ARG A 148 2.20 26.79 4.35
N VAL A 149 1.09 26.46 3.70
CA VAL A 149 0.79 25.11 3.22
C VAL A 149 1.03 25.01 1.73
N ILE A 150 1.80 24.00 1.32
CA ILE A 150 1.98 23.57 -0.07
C ILE A 150 1.50 22.12 -0.13
N ALA A 151 0.58 21.80 -1.02
CA ALA A 151 0.04 20.45 -1.16
C ALA A 151 0.41 19.85 -2.51
N ALA A 152 0.59 18.54 -2.56
CA ALA A 152 0.76 17.80 -3.81
C ALA A 152 -0.16 16.57 -3.86
N THR A 153 -0.56 16.19 -5.06
CA THR A 153 -1.36 15.00 -5.31
C THR A 153 -1.10 14.42 -6.70
N ASN A 154 -1.29 13.13 -6.84
CA ASN A 154 -1.35 12.42 -8.12
C ASN A 154 -2.80 12.09 -8.53
N LEU A 155 -3.77 12.34 -7.65
CA LEU A 155 -5.18 12.06 -7.89
C LEU A 155 -5.85 13.18 -8.70
N ASP A 156 -6.83 12.81 -9.48
CA ASP A 156 -7.81 13.75 -10.06
C ASP A 156 -8.76 14.19 -8.95
N ILE A 157 -8.43 15.33 -8.30
CA ILE A 157 -9.24 15.85 -7.19
C ILE A 157 -10.68 16.14 -7.59
N PRO A 158 -11.00 16.78 -8.73
CA PRO A 158 -12.37 16.94 -9.21
C PRO A 158 -13.16 15.62 -9.24
N GLN A 159 -12.54 14.54 -9.69
CA GLN A 159 -13.17 13.22 -9.68
C GLN A 159 -13.31 12.67 -8.26
N ALA A 160 -12.32 12.89 -7.39
CA ALA A 160 -12.38 12.49 -5.97
C ALA A 160 -13.50 13.23 -5.21
N VAL A 161 -13.74 14.51 -5.53
CA VAL A 161 -14.86 15.30 -4.98
C VAL A 161 -16.20 14.71 -5.41
N LYS A 162 -16.38 14.40 -6.71
CA LYS A 162 -17.61 13.76 -7.21
C LYS A 162 -17.89 12.41 -6.53
N ASN A 163 -16.84 11.67 -6.20
CA ASN A 163 -16.95 10.38 -5.53
C ASN A 163 -17.08 10.50 -3.99
N GLY A 164 -17.17 11.69 -3.44
CA GLY A 164 -17.26 11.93 -2.00
C GLY A 164 -16.01 11.55 -1.19
N LYS A 165 -14.87 11.37 -1.86
CA LYS A 165 -13.58 11.05 -1.21
C LYS A 165 -12.76 12.28 -0.83
N PHE A 166 -13.06 13.43 -1.43
CA PHE A 166 -12.40 14.69 -1.15
C PHE A 166 -13.43 15.80 -0.97
N ARG A 167 -13.20 16.72 -0.03
CA ARG A 167 -14.11 17.84 0.23
C ARG A 167 -13.91 18.95 -0.80
N GLU A 168 -14.99 19.45 -1.33
CA GLU A 168 -14.98 20.51 -2.34
C GLU A 168 -14.42 21.83 -1.78
N ASP A 169 -14.79 22.18 -0.54
CA ASP A 169 -14.33 23.40 0.13
C ASP A 169 -12.79 23.38 0.33
N LEU A 170 -12.24 22.26 0.75
CA LEU A 170 -10.79 22.08 0.88
C LEU A 170 -10.09 22.18 -0.49
N TYR A 171 -10.68 21.61 -1.54
CA TYR A 171 -10.12 21.72 -2.88
C TYR A 171 -9.95 23.16 -3.31
N TYR A 172 -11.01 23.99 -3.22
CA TYR A 172 -10.91 25.40 -3.60
C TYR A 172 -9.91 26.17 -2.73
N ARG A 173 -9.77 25.83 -1.46
CA ARG A 173 -8.81 26.49 -0.56
C ARG A 173 -7.37 26.12 -0.86
N LEU A 174 -7.09 24.87 -1.22
CA LEU A 174 -5.76 24.42 -1.63
C LEU A 174 -5.38 24.89 -3.03
N ASN A 175 -6.33 24.86 -3.96
CA ASN A 175 -6.13 25.17 -5.38
C ASN A 175 -6.12 26.68 -5.68
N THR A 176 -5.58 27.48 -4.77
CA THR A 176 -5.43 28.93 -4.99
C THR A 176 -4.46 29.21 -6.14
N ILE A 177 -3.32 28.56 -6.15
CA ILE A 177 -2.37 28.58 -7.27
C ILE A 177 -2.07 27.13 -7.70
N PRO A 178 -2.58 26.69 -8.86
CA PRO A 178 -2.27 25.39 -9.41
C PRO A 178 -0.90 25.35 -10.09
N ILE A 179 -0.11 24.32 -9.83
CA ILE A 179 1.11 23.99 -10.57
C ILE A 179 0.97 22.57 -11.10
N THR A 180 0.85 22.42 -12.42
CA THR A 180 0.76 21.12 -13.07
C THR A 180 2.10 20.73 -13.66
N ILE A 181 2.58 19.54 -13.29
CA ILE A 181 3.85 18.99 -13.80
C ILE A 181 3.53 17.97 -14.89
N PRO A 182 4.03 18.18 -16.12
CA PRO A 182 3.75 17.27 -17.22
C PRO A 182 4.39 15.89 -16.98
N PRO A 183 3.70 14.79 -17.35
CA PRO A 183 4.27 13.45 -17.30
C PRO A 183 5.41 13.28 -18.29
N LEU A 184 6.27 12.28 -18.09
CA LEU A 184 7.48 12.10 -18.88
C LEU A 184 7.20 11.84 -20.37
N ARG A 185 6.06 11.21 -20.70
CA ARG A 185 5.61 10.99 -22.10
C ARG A 185 5.33 12.28 -22.87
N GLU A 186 5.03 13.39 -22.20
CA GLU A 186 4.80 14.72 -22.79
C GLU A 186 6.09 15.55 -22.90
N ARG A 187 7.21 15.03 -22.36
CA ARG A 187 8.54 15.66 -22.43
C ARG A 187 9.60 14.68 -22.92
N LYS A 188 9.32 14.09 -24.09
CA LYS A 188 10.19 13.05 -24.70
C LYS A 188 11.63 13.49 -24.90
N GLU A 189 11.87 14.78 -25.16
CA GLU A 189 13.20 15.35 -25.32
C GLU A 189 14.04 15.34 -24.03
N ASP A 190 13.38 15.40 -22.88
CA ASP A 190 14.05 15.35 -21.59
C ASP A 190 14.49 13.93 -21.21
N ILE A 191 13.90 12.91 -21.86
CA ILE A 191 14.15 11.51 -21.56
C ILE A 191 15.65 11.14 -21.72
N PRO A 192 16.32 11.38 -22.81
CA PRO A 192 17.75 11.07 -22.96
C PRO A 192 18.65 11.85 -22.00
N LEU A 193 18.26 13.09 -21.68
CA LEU A 193 19.02 13.94 -20.75
C LEU A 193 18.99 13.37 -19.31
N LEU A 194 17.81 12.94 -18.88
CA LEU A 194 17.63 12.28 -17.58
C LEU A 194 18.43 10.98 -17.49
N PHE A 195 18.44 10.15 -18.56
CA PHE A 195 19.25 8.93 -18.57
C PHE A 195 20.74 9.26 -18.39
N ARG A 196 21.23 10.18 -19.15
CA ARG A 196 22.64 10.57 -19.12
C ARG A 196 23.05 11.06 -17.73
N LYS A 197 22.20 11.85 -17.07
CA LYS A 197 22.46 12.31 -15.72
C LYS A 197 22.47 11.16 -14.73
N PHE A 198 21.43 10.31 -14.71
CA PHE A 198 21.36 9.19 -13.77
C PHE A 198 22.49 8.18 -13.98
N ALA A 199 22.89 7.93 -15.23
CA ALA A 199 24.04 7.08 -15.55
C ALA A 199 25.36 7.69 -15.06
N ALA A 200 25.51 9.02 -15.17
CA ALA A 200 26.68 9.73 -14.67
C ALA A 200 26.72 9.73 -13.13
N ASP A 201 25.60 10.04 -12.46
CA ASP A 201 25.50 10.05 -10.98
C ASP A 201 25.77 8.65 -10.41
N PHE A 202 25.29 7.61 -11.09
CA PHE A 202 25.55 6.22 -10.72
C PHE A 202 27.03 5.87 -10.88
N ALA A 203 27.62 6.24 -11.98
CA ALA A 203 29.03 6.01 -12.30
C ALA A 203 29.96 6.68 -11.26
N GLU A 204 29.66 7.93 -10.89
CA GLU A 204 30.39 8.69 -9.87
C GLU A 204 30.26 8.01 -8.48
N LYS A 205 29.02 7.67 -8.09
CA LYS A 205 28.75 7.06 -6.78
C LYS A 205 29.45 5.73 -6.57
N TYR A 206 29.50 4.90 -7.60
CA TYR A 206 30.06 3.55 -7.54
C TYR A 206 31.45 3.43 -8.18
N ARG A 207 32.04 4.54 -8.64
CA ARG A 207 33.36 4.59 -9.30
C ARG A 207 33.47 3.64 -10.50
N MET A 208 32.42 3.62 -11.33
CA MET A 208 32.32 2.80 -12.53
C MET A 208 32.25 3.69 -13.76
N PRO A 209 32.64 3.20 -14.95
CA PRO A 209 32.42 3.95 -16.18
C PRO A 209 30.92 4.13 -16.44
N ALA A 210 30.51 5.34 -16.86
CA ALA A 210 29.12 5.62 -17.17
C ALA A 210 28.67 4.85 -18.44
N ILE A 211 27.48 4.26 -18.37
CA ILE A 211 26.87 3.60 -19.52
C ILE A 211 26.34 4.63 -20.52
N ARG A 212 26.49 4.35 -21.80
CA ARG A 212 26.05 5.18 -22.92
C ARG A 212 25.03 4.43 -23.76
N LEU A 213 24.13 5.18 -24.39
CA LEU A 213 23.11 4.62 -25.28
C LEU A 213 23.50 4.84 -26.74
N THR A 214 23.19 3.87 -27.59
CA THR A 214 23.18 4.03 -29.02
C THR A 214 21.96 4.85 -29.47
N GLU A 215 21.92 5.30 -30.72
CA GLU A 215 20.79 6.10 -31.23
C GLU A 215 19.48 5.31 -31.29
N ASP A 216 19.53 4.03 -31.58
CA ASP A 216 18.39 3.12 -31.56
C ASP A 216 17.87 2.91 -30.15
N ALA A 217 18.73 2.78 -29.15
CA ALA A 217 18.35 2.72 -27.76
C ALA A 217 17.65 4.02 -27.28
N VAL A 218 18.13 5.19 -27.72
CA VAL A 218 17.48 6.47 -27.43
C VAL A 218 16.06 6.52 -27.98
N LYS A 219 15.82 6.02 -29.19
CA LYS A 219 14.47 5.94 -29.77
C LYS A 219 13.56 5.03 -28.95
N VAL A 220 14.03 3.86 -28.55
CA VAL A 220 13.27 2.94 -27.67
C VAL A 220 12.87 3.62 -26.36
N LEU A 221 13.78 4.41 -25.75
CA LEU A 221 13.45 5.16 -24.53
C LEU A 221 12.39 6.23 -24.75
N GLN A 222 12.42 6.94 -25.88
CA GLN A 222 11.48 8.03 -26.18
C GLN A 222 10.09 7.51 -26.56
N ASP A 223 10.00 6.30 -27.09
CA ASP A 223 8.74 5.67 -27.49
C ASP A 223 8.00 5.02 -26.33
N PHE A 224 8.72 4.68 -25.26
CA PHE A 224 8.09 4.07 -24.08
C PHE A 224 7.29 5.08 -23.26
N ARG A 225 6.13 4.68 -22.71
CA ARG A 225 5.17 5.57 -22.02
C ARG A 225 5.60 6.04 -20.63
N TRP A 226 6.49 5.31 -19.96
CA TRP A 226 6.99 5.62 -18.62
C TRP A 226 5.89 5.84 -17.58
N PRO A 227 5.06 4.85 -17.26
CA PRO A 227 3.97 5.03 -16.28
C PRO A 227 4.47 5.43 -14.89
N GLY A 228 5.65 5.01 -14.48
CA GLY A 228 6.32 5.43 -13.25
C GLY A 228 7.23 6.66 -13.40
N ASN A 229 7.17 7.35 -14.55
CA ASN A 229 7.87 8.60 -14.85
C ASN A 229 9.37 8.56 -14.51
N ILE A 230 9.88 9.57 -13.80
CA ILE A 230 11.32 9.70 -13.47
C ILE A 230 11.75 8.60 -12.50
N ARG A 231 10.89 8.18 -11.55
CA ARG A 231 11.22 7.12 -10.57
C ARG A 231 11.49 5.78 -11.26
N GLN A 232 10.61 5.35 -12.16
CA GLN A 232 10.79 4.12 -12.92
C GLN A 232 12.05 4.21 -13.80
N ARG A 233 12.23 5.34 -14.48
CA ARG A 233 13.36 5.57 -15.34
C ARG A 233 14.70 5.52 -14.59
N LYS A 234 14.78 6.12 -13.41
CA LYS A 234 15.98 6.06 -12.56
C LYS A 234 16.30 4.61 -12.24
N ASN A 235 15.32 3.83 -11.81
CA ASN A 235 15.48 2.41 -11.49
C ASN A 235 16.01 1.61 -12.71
N VAL A 236 15.43 1.81 -13.89
CA VAL A 236 15.91 1.14 -15.13
C VAL A 236 17.33 1.54 -15.46
N THR A 237 17.69 2.83 -15.30
CA THR A 237 19.07 3.29 -15.57
C THR A 237 20.06 2.67 -14.58
N GLU A 238 19.72 2.59 -13.31
CA GLU A 238 20.54 1.96 -12.27
C GLU A 238 20.69 0.44 -12.53
N GLN A 239 19.62 -0.26 -12.89
CA GLN A 239 19.65 -1.70 -13.22
C GLN A 239 20.59 -1.98 -14.39
N ILE A 240 20.46 -1.26 -15.49
CA ILE A 240 21.36 -1.42 -16.66
C ILE A 240 22.79 -1.12 -16.26
N SER A 241 23.02 -0.07 -15.48
CA SER A 241 24.35 0.33 -15.05
C SER A 241 25.05 -0.70 -14.16
N VAL A 242 24.29 -1.52 -13.42
CA VAL A 242 24.82 -2.60 -12.57
C VAL A 242 25.07 -3.87 -13.37
N ILE A 243 24.11 -4.27 -14.21
CA ILE A 243 24.07 -5.61 -14.79
C ILE A 243 24.93 -5.68 -16.06
N GLU A 244 24.89 -4.63 -16.92
CA GLU A 244 25.61 -4.67 -18.19
C GLU A 244 27.09 -4.38 -17.99
N GLN A 245 27.92 -5.32 -18.45
CA GLN A 245 29.39 -5.17 -18.43
C GLN A 245 29.86 -4.25 -19.56
N GLU A 246 29.22 -4.37 -20.74
CA GLU A 246 29.43 -3.44 -21.82
C GLU A 246 28.86 -2.08 -21.52
N ARG A 247 29.67 -1.03 -21.66
CA ARG A 247 29.27 0.34 -21.32
C ARG A 247 28.56 1.08 -22.45
N ILE A 248 28.13 0.33 -23.45
CA ILE A 248 27.32 0.81 -24.57
C ILE A 248 26.08 -0.11 -24.62
N ALA A 249 24.92 0.43 -24.37
CA ALA A 249 23.65 -0.29 -24.45
C ALA A 249 22.93 0.06 -25.76
N ASP A 250 22.61 -0.97 -26.53
CA ASP A 250 21.80 -0.88 -27.73
C ASP A 250 20.29 -1.05 -27.42
N GLY A 251 19.45 -0.88 -28.46
CA GLY A 251 18.01 -1.00 -28.31
C GLY A 251 17.54 -2.41 -27.87
N ALA A 252 18.26 -3.46 -28.22
CA ALA A 252 17.96 -4.83 -27.87
C ALA A 252 18.24 -5.07 -26.35
N THR A 253 19.39 -4.61 -25.88
CA THR A 253 19.76 -4.64 -24.47
C THR A 253 18.77 -3.85 -23.63
N LEU A 254 18.40 -2.65 -24.06
CA LEU A 254 17.47 -1.81 -23.32
C LEU A 254 16.07 -2.43 -23.17
N ARG A 255 15.55 -3.11 -24.20
CA ARG A 255 14.25 -3.81 -24.15
C ARG A 255 14.18 -4.89 -23.08
N LYS A 256 15.31 -5.51 -22.68
CA LYS A 256 15.34 -6.49 -21.60
C LYS A 256 14.97 -5.91 -20.22
N TYR A 257 15.16 -4.59 -20.05
CA TYR A 257 14.92 -3.87 -18.78
C TYR A 257 13.65 -3.03 -18.81
N ILE A 258 13.12 -2.75 -19.98
CA ILE A 258 11.83 -2.08 -20.13
C ILE A 258 10.77 -3.18 -20.25
N PRO A 259 9.77 -3.24 -19.35
CA PRO A 259 8.74 -4.26 -19.46
C PRO A 259 8.04 -4.15 -20.83
N GLU A 260 8.10 -5.21 -21.62
CA GLU A 260 7.31 -5.33 -22.84
C GLU A 260 5.85 -5.41 -22.40
N ASN A 261 5.09 -4.34 -22.70
CA ASN A 261 3.68 -4.25 -22.36
C ASN A 261 3.43 -4.64 -20.91
N ASP A 262 3.44 -3.65 -20.02
CA ASP A 262 2.61 -3.78 -18.84
C ASP A 262 1.19 -4.04 -19.37
N PRO A 263 0.64 -5.27 -19.28
CA PRO A 263 -0.79 -5.41 -19.19
C PRO A 263 -1.08 -4.56 -17.97
N MET A 264 -1.73 -3.41 -18.13
CA MET A 264 -2.21 -2.57 -17.04
C MET A 264 -2.37 -3.47 -15.84
N LEU A 265 -1.52 -3.31 -14.80
CA LEU A 265 -1.95 -3.72 -13.47
C LEU A 265 -3.40 -3.30 -13.44
N PRO A 266 -4.39 -4.21 -13.23
CA PRO A 266 -5.76 -3.79 -13.22
C PRO A 266 -5.81 -2.61 -12.30
N THR A 267 -5.71 -1.41 -12.86
CA THR A 267 -6.12 -0.21 -12.21
C THR A 267 -7.54 -0.56 -11.86
N LEU A 268 -7.85 -0.60 -10.57
CA LEU A 268 -9.21 -0.48 -10.09
C LEU A 268 -9.72 0.86 -10.61
N THR A 269 -9.86 0.96 -11.94
CA THR A 269 -10.64 2.00 -12.57
C THR A 269 -12.05 1.66 -12.16
N GLY A 270 -12.50 2.34 -11.10
CA GLY A 270 -13.91 2.44 -10.78
C GLY A 270 -14.66 2.91 -12.02
N GLY A 271 -14.93 1.99 -12.93
CA GLY A 271 -15.96 2.11 -13.95
C GLY A 271 -17.29 1.95 -13.24
N HIS A 272 -17.98 3.05 -13.05
CA HIS A 272 -19.39 3.06 -12.72
C HIS A 272 -20.16 2.26 -13.78
N ASP A 273 -20.83 1.30 -13.34
CA ASP A 273 -22.15 0.74 -13.63
C ASP A 273 -22.09 -0.79 -13.72
N LYS A 274 -22.51 -1.37 -12.69
CA LYS A 274 -23.34 -2.54 -12.41
C LYS A 274 -22.89 -3.21 -11.14
N GLY A 275 -23.76 -3.01 -10.16
CA GLY A 275 -23.59 -3.41 -8.80
C GLY A 275 -23.24 -4.89 -8.60
N ASP A 276 -22.76 -5.16 -7.42
CA ASP A 276 -22.75 -6.41 -6.62
C ASP A 276 -22.28 -7.75 -7.21
N ALA A 277 -22.05 -7.89 -8.51
CA ALA A 277 -21.70 -9.18 -9.10
C ALA A 277 -20.19 -9.53 -9.04
N SER A 278 -19.30 -8.54 -8.95
CA SER A 278 -17.85 -8.77 -9.03
C SER A 278 -17.24 -9.27 -7.71
N PHE A 279 -17.63 -8.69 -6.58
CA PHE A 279 -17.16 -9.15 -5.25
C PHE A 279 -17.78 -10.49 -4.82
N ALA A 280 -18.98 -10.80 -5.32
CA ALA A 280 -19.58 -12.10 -5.14
C ALA A 280 -18.79 -13.19 -5.88
N SER A 281 -18.34 -12.91 -7.11
CA SER A 281 -17.56 -13.84 -7.94
C SER A 281 -16.17 -14.15 -7.35
N GLU A 282 -15.43 -13.16 -6.85
CA GLU A 282 -14.12 -13.40 -6.24
C GLU A 282 -14.23 -14.18 -4.92
N ARG A 283 -15.22 -13.86 -4.10
CA ARG A 283 -15.52 -14.65 -2.89
C ARG A 283 -15.94 -16.07 -3.23
N GLU A 284 -16.75 -16.25 -4.25
CA GLU A 284 -17.21 -17.56 -4.70
C GLU A 284 -16.05 -18.43 -5.22
N ILE A 285 -15.10 -17.85 -5.96
CA ILE A 285 -13.88 -18.52 -6.40
C ILE A 285 -12.99 -18.89 -5.21
N LEU A 286 -12.85 -18.01 -4.25
CA LEU A 286 -12.03 -18.22 -3.05
C LEU A 286 -12.65 -19.29 -2.15
N TYR A 287 -13.98 -19.27 -1.98
CA TYR A 287 -14.70 -20.33 -1.26
C TYR A 287 -14.61 -21.67 -2.00
N LYS A 288 -14.71 -21.70 -3.34
CA LYS A 288 -14.57 -22.90 -4.13
C LYS A 288 -13.18 -23.53 -3.95
N ILE A 289 -12.12 -22.74 -4.01
CA ILE A 289 -10.74 -23.21 -3.77
C ILE A 289 -10.58 -23.73 -2.34
N LEU A 290 -11.13 -23.05 -1.33
CA LEU A 290 -11.09 -23.50 0.07
C LEU A 290 -11.88 -24.80 0.28
N PHE A 291 -13.02 -24.98 -0.37
CA PHE A 291 -13.80 -26.22 -0.31
C PHE A 291 -13.09 -27.37 -1.01
N ASP A 292 -12.47 -27.14 -2.17
CA ASP A 292 -11.69 -28.15 -2.88
C ASP A 292 -10.47 -28.58 -2.05
N MET A 293 -9.71 -27.62 -1.45
CA MET A 293 -8.61 -27.95 -0.52
C MET A 293 -9.10 -28.73 0.72
N LYS A 294 -10.26 -28.39 1.28
CA LYS A 294 -10.83 -29.11 2.43
C LYS A 294 -11.24 -30.54 2.05
N LYS A 295 -11.76 -30.72 0.84
CA LYS A 295 -12.10 -32.04 0.29
C LYS A 295 -10.85 -32.89 0.10
N ASP A 296 -9.83 -32.35 -0.55
CA ASP A 296 -8.56 -33.03 -0.79
C ASP A 296 -7.87 -33.42 0.53
N MET A 297 -7.92 -32.54 1.56
CA MET A 297 -7.39 -32.87 2.89
C MET A 297 -8.19 -33.97 3.61
N ASN A 298 -9.50 -34.03 3.41
CA ASN A 298 -10.33 -35.09 3.97
C ASN A 298 -10.09 -36.43 3.25
N ASP A 299 -9.89 -36.41 1.95
CA ASP A 299 -9.59 -37.58 1.15
C ASP A 299 -8.19 -38.12 1.50
N LEU A 300 -7.23 -37.22 1.74
CA LEU A 300 -5.89 -37.56 2.22
C LEU A 300 -5.94 -38.18 3.64
N LYS A 301 -6.76 -37.62 4.54
CA LYS A 301 -6.99 -38.20 5.87
C LYS A 301 -7.62 -39.60 5.81
N ARG A 302 -8.56 -39.83 4.91
CA ARG A 302 -9.15 -41.16 4.67
C ARG A 302 -8.11 -42.14 4.18
N LEU A 303 -7.31 -41.77 3.19
CA LEU A 303 -6.21 -42.63 2.68
C LEU A 303 -5.19 -42.98 3.77
N VAL A 304 -4.80 -42.00 4.60
CA VAL A 304 -3.90 -42.24 5.73
C VAL A 304 -4.55 -43.18 6.76
N TYR A 305 -5.84 -43.00 7.05
CA TYR A 305 -6.58 -43.85 7.99
C TYR A 305 -6.73 -45.29 7.46
N ASP A 306 -7.02 -45.46 6.17
CA ASP A 306 -7.10 -46.76 5.52
C ASP A 306 -5.74 -47.46 5.44
N LEU A 307 -4.65 -46.73 5.27
CA LEU A 307 -3.28 -47.25 5.34
C LEU A 307 -2.89 -47.68 6.78
N MET A 308 -3.38 -46.99 7.80
CA MET A 308 -3.12 -47.35 9.20
C MET A 308 -3.99 -48.50 9.69
N GLN A 309 -5.14 -48.82 9.07
CA GLN A 309 -5.96 -49.97 9.43
C GLN A 309 -5.62 -51.24 8.67
N ASN A 310 -4.86 -51.18 7.56
CA ASN A 310 -4.41 -52.32 6.78
C ASN A 310 -2.95 -52.70 7.10
N GLU A 311 -2.59 -52.92 8.37
CA GLU A 311 -1.43 -53.74 8.72
C GLU A 311 -1.91 -55.17 9.03
N PRO A 312 -1.68 -56.12 8.12
CA PRO A 312 -1.67 -57.53 8.51
C PRO A 312 -0.28 -57.89 8.98
N GLN A 313 -0.20 -58.45 10.20
CA GLN A 313 0.97 -59.20 10.64
C GLN A 313 1.25 -60.34 9.64
N GLN A 314 2.43 -60.36 9.05
CA GLN A 314 3.34 -61.55 8.93
C GLN A 314 4.34 -61.39 7.77
N GLU A 315 5.57 -61.52 8.18
CA GLU A 315 6.77 -62.19 7.56
C GLU A 315 7.09 -62.01 6.07
N THR A 316 8.26 -61.36 5.90
CA THR A 316 9.33 -61.66 4.91
C THR A 316 8.92 -62.06 3.49
N VAL A 317 9.26 -61.21 2.51
CA VAL A 317 10.21 -61.45 1.40
C VAL A 317 10.38 -60.15 0.59
N VAL A 318 11.63 -59.86 0.34
CA VAL A 318 12.14 -58.71 -0.45
C VAL A 318 11.62 -58.75 -1.89
N THR A 319 10.97 -57.68 -2.39
CA THR A 319 11.09 -57.24 -3.77
C THR A 319 10.52 -55.80 -3.92
N GLU A 320 11.14 -55.02 -4.78
CA GLU A 320 11.15 -53.56 -4.96
C GLU A 320 9.82 -52.84 -5.24
N PRO A 321 9.82 -51.48 -5.20
CA PRO A 321 8.65 -50.68 -4.76
C PRO A 321 7.75 -50.23 -5.90
N THR A 322 6.45 -50.41 -5.70
CA THR A 322 5.36 -49.94 -6.58
C THR A 322 5.00 -48.46 -6.42
N THR A 323 5.89 -47.67 -5.85
CA THR A 323 5.64 -46.21 -5.62
C THR A 323 5.78 -45.37 -6.88
N SER A 324 6.29 -45.94 -8.00
CA SER A 324 6.52 -45.19 -9.24
C SER A 324 5.28 -45.08 -10.17
N LEU A 325 4.28 -45.94 -9.98
CA LEU A 325 3.11 -45.97 -10.87
C LEU A 325 2.00 -44.95 -10.50
N VAL A 326 1.90 -44.61 -9.22
CA VAL A 326 0.90 -43.65 -8.76
C VAL A 326 1.30 -42.20 -9.09
N LEU A 327 2.59 -41.90 -9.02
CA LEU A 327 3.12 -40.57 -9.38
C LEU A 327 3.15 -40.33 -10.90
N ARG A 328 3.21 -41.37 -11.72
CA ARG A 328 3.22 -41.25 -13.18
C ARG A 328 1.83 -40.94 -13.77
N ASN A 329 0.76 -41.31 -13.10
CA ASN A 329 -0.63 -41.03 -13.52
C ASN A 329 -1.11 -39.61 -13.13
N LEU A 330 -0.42 -38.92 -12.23
CA LEU A 330 -0.74 -37.55 -11.85
C LEU A 330 -0.15 -36.48 -12.79
N TYR A 331 0.85 -36.85 -13.62
CA TYR A 331 1.56 -35.90 -14.50
C TYR A 331 1.12 -35.93 -15.97
N ASN A 332 0.21 -36.80 -16.38
CA ASN A 332 -0.25 -36.95 -17.76
C ASN A 332 -1.76 -36.76 -17.90
N GLN A 333 -2.32 -35.61 -17.59
CA GLN A 333 -3.62 -35.18 -18.09
C GLN A 333 -3.49 -33.85 -18.81
N GLU A 334 -3.51 -33.92 -20.15
CA GLU A 334 -3.71 -32.77 -21.02
C GLU A 334 -5.16 -32.25 -20.94
N PRO A 335 -5.42 -30.94 -21.17
CA PRO A 335 -6.74 -30.35 -21.02
C PRO A 335 -7.61 -30.62 -22.24
N GLY A 336 -8.67 -31.38 -22.06
CA GLY A 336 -9.71 -31.69 -23.07
C GLY A 336 -11.10 -31.21 -22.70
N GLN A 337 -11.57 -30.28 -23.50
CA GLN A 337 -12.97 -29.99 -23.94
C GLN A 337 -14.14 -30.07 -22.92
N PHE A 338 -14.70 -28.89 -22.68
CA PHE A 338 -16.01 -28.69 -22.01
C PHE A 338 -17.18 -28.99 -22.96
N SER A 339 -18.16 -29.76 -22.49
CA SER A 339 -19.53 -29.81 -23.00
C SER A 339 -20.51 -29.57 -21.84
N PRO A 340 -21.60 -28.82 -22.06
CA PRO A 340 -22.46 -28.34 -20.98
C PRO A 340 -23.50 -29.39 -20.54
N ALA A 341 -23.72 -29.49 -19.22
CA ALA A 341 -24.74 -30.31 -18.60
C ALA A 341 -25.94 -29.47 -18.14
N PRO A 342 -27.15 -30.09 -18.08
CA PRO A 342 -28.43 -29.39 -18.03
C PRO A 342 -28.88 -29.03 -16.62
N SER A 343 -29.79 -28.03 -16.56
CA SER A 343 -30.40 -27.43 -15.38
C SER A 343 -31.20 -28.39 -14.49
N PRO A 344 -31.26 -28.16 -13.15
CA PRO A 344 -32.03 -28.98 -12.25
C PRO A 344 -33.50 -28.52 -12.17
N THR A 345 -34.40 -29.50 -12.28
CA THR A 345 -35.84 -29.41 -12.08
C THR A 345 -36.18 -29.43 -10.59
N MET A 346 -37.09 -28.57 -10.18
CA MET A 346 -37.73 -28.55 -8.86
C MET A 346 -38.56 -29.82 -8.61
N ILE A 347 -38.44 -30.41 -7.43
CA ILE A 347 -39.44 -31.37 -6.91
C ILE A 347 -39.73 -31.06 -5.46
N ASN A 348 -41.03 -31.02 -5.17
CA ASN A 348 -41.70 -30.66 -3.93
C ASN A 348 -41.54 -31.68 -2.80
N HIS A 349 -41.76 -31.14 -1.58
CA HIS A 349 -41.98 -31.75 -0.28
C HIS A 349 -42.70 -33.11 -0.23
N ARG A 350 -42.19 -33.93 0.68
CA ARG A 350 -43.06 -34.75 1.58
C ARG A 350 -42.31 -34.98 2.92
N GLU A 351 -43.04 -34.68 3.99
CA GLU A 351 -42.72 -35.00 5.38
C GLU A 351 -42.70 -36.51 5.60
N ASP A 352 -41.74 -37.00 6.38
CA ASP A 352 -41.99 -38.06 7.38
C ASP A 352 -40.78 -38.31 8.29
N ARG A 353 -41.07 -38.18 9.61
CA ARG A 353 -40.58 -38.93 10.77
C ARG A 353 -39.10 -38.87 11.22
N ILE A 354 -39.04 -38.28 12.39
CA ILE A 354 -38.04 -38.27 13.45
C ILE A 354 -37.49 -39.66 13.77
N GLN A 355 -36.18 -39.81 13.75
CA GLN A 355 -35.44 -40.71 14.64
C GLN A 355 -34.20 -39.98 15.19
N ASP A 356 -34.08 -40.03 16.51
CA ASP A 356 -32.99 -39.51 17.31
C ASP A 356 -31.64 -40.00 16.81
N THR A 357 -30.70 -39.03 16.56
CA THR A 357 -29.28 -39.35 16.50
C THR A 357 -28.48 -38.14 16.99
N GLU A 358 -27.79 -38.36 18.07
CA GLU A 358 -26.57 -37.69 18.58
C GLU A 358 -26.36 -36.20 18.29
N ALA A 359 -26.30 -35.43 19.40
CA ALA A 359 -25.99 -34.02 19.42
C ALA A 359 -24.71 -33.70 18.67
N VAL A 360 -24.82 -33.06 17.52
CA VAL A 360 -23.73 -32.34 16.89
C VAL A 360 -23.45 -31.10 17.74
N ILE A 361 -22.35 -31.11 18.43
CA ILE A 361 -21.84 -29.95 19.15
C ILE A 361 -21.54 -28.86 18.09
N GLU A 362 -22.36 -27.84 18.03
CA GLU A 362 -22.07 -26.63 17.25
C GLU A 362 -20.81 -25.98 17.85
N GLU A 363 -19.69 -26.09 17.13
CA GLU A 363 -18.49 -25.36 17.48
C GLU A 363 -18.74 -23.87 17.30
N SER A 364 -18.89 -23.14 18.40
CA SER A 364 -18.99 -21.70 18.37
C SER A 364 -17.67 -21.08 17.86
N PHE A 365 -17.77 -20.13 16.94
CA PHE A 365 -16.63 -19.41 16.37
C PHE A 365 -16.19 -18.21 17.23
N SER A 366 -16.71 -18.09 18.46
CA SER A 366 -16.29 -17.04 19.40
C SER A 366 -14.87 -17.33 19.91
N ILE A 367 -13.94 -16.39 19.67
CA ILE A 367 -12.55 -16.48 20.17
C ILE A 367 -12.55 -16.56 21.72
N GLU A 368 -13.47 -15.87 22.38
CA GLU A 368 -13.61 -15.85 23.82
C GLU A 368 -14.02 -17.21 24.41
N GLU A 369 -14.94 -17.91 23.76
CA GLU A 369 -15.37 -19.26 24.18
C GLU A 369 -14.28 -20.29 23.97
N LYS A 370 -13.55 -20.23 22.87
CA LYS A 370 -12.40 -21.12 22.62
C LYS A 370 -11.24 -20.83 23.58
N GLU A 371 -10.99 -19.60 23.92
CA GLU A 371 -9.97 -19.22 24.90
C GLU A 371 -10.34 -19.75 26.30
N ARG A 372 -11.61 -19.61 26.69
CA ARG A 372 -12.14 -20.16 27.94
C ARG A 372 -12.00 -21.68 28.01
N GLU A 373 -12.31 -22.38 26.92
CA GLU A 373 -12.18 -23.85 26.84
C GLU A 373 -10.73 -24.29 26.94
N LEU A 374 -9.80 -23.60 26.28
CA LEU A 374 -8.37 -23.90 26.37
C LEU A 374 -7.80 -23.67 27.77
N ILE A 375 -8.25 -22.63 28.47
CA ILE A 375 -7.85 -22.36 29.87
C ILE A 375 -8.36 -23.45 30.80
N LEU A 376 -9.60 -23.90 30.65
CA LEU A 376 -10.17 -25.00 31.44
C LEU A 376 -9.40 -26.31 31.21
N LYS A 377 -9.17 -26.68 29.95
CA LYS A 377 -8.40 -27.87 29.60
C LYS A 377 -6.97 -27.85 30.13
N ALA A 378 -6.32 -26.71 30.11
CA ALA A 378 -4.97 -26.55 30.66
C ALA A 378 -4.93 -26.67 32.19
N LEU A 379 -5.94 -26.18 32.91
CA LEU A 379 -6.07 -26.32 34.34
C LEU A 379 -6.37 -27.77 34.75
N GLU A 380 -7.28 -28.45 34.06
CA GLU A 380 -7.59 -29.87 34.29
C GLU A 380 -6.36 -30.76 34.08
N LYS A 381 -5.64 -30.58 32.95
CA LYS A 381 -4.42 -31.30 32.62
C LYS A 381 -3.34 -31.13 33.70
N ASN A 382 -3.26 -29.95 34.32
CA ASN A 382 -2.26 -29.63 35.31
C ASN A 382 -2.76 -29.74 36.77
N HIS A 383 -3.88 -30.46 37.01
CA HIS A 383 -4.49 -30.66 38.34
C HIS A 383 -4.64 -29.34 39.15
N GLY A 384 -5.09 -28.27 38.50
CA GLY A 384 -5.29 -26.97 39.10
C GLY A 384 -4.03 -26.14 39.38
N LYS A 385 -2.84 -26.62 39.03
CA LYS A 385 -1.58 -25.88 39.24
C LYS A 385 -1.43 -24.75 38.22
N ARG A 386 -1.83 -23.54 38.60
CA ARG A 386 -1.88 -22.33 37.74
C ARG A 386 -0.55 -22.02 37.04
N LYS A 387 0.58 -22.23 37.73
CA LYS A 387 1.92 -21.99 37.17
C LYS A 387 2.27 -22.92 36.00
N LEU A 388 1.85 -24.17 36.07
CA LEU A 388 2.07 -25.16 35.00
C LEU A 388 1.10 -24.95 33.85
N ALA A 389 -0.18 -24.62 34.14
CA ALA A 389 -1.18 -24.28 33.15
C ALA A 389 -0.81 -23.02 32.35
N ALA A 390 -0.26 -21.98 33.00
CA ALA A 390 0.25 -20.79 32.31
C ALA A 390 1.40 -21.11 31.35
N LYS A 391 2.30 -22.00 31.76
CA LYS A 391 3.42 -22.46 30.92
C LYS A 391 2.93 -23.26 29.70
N ASP A 392 1.95 -24.14 29.87
CA ASP A 392 1.35 -24.93 28.79
C ASP A 392 0.61 -24.04 27.77
N LEU A 393 -0.02 -22.96 28.24
CA LEU A 393 -0.71 -21.98 27.41
C LEU A 393 0.22 -20.92 26.80
N GLY A 394 1.51 -20.92 27.16
CA GLY A 394 2.48 -19.93 26.64
C GLY A 394 2.25 -18.50 27.14
N ILE A 395 1.52 -18.31 28.26
CA ILE A 395 1.21 -17.00 28.84
C ILE A 395 1.82 -16.81 30.23
N SER A 396 1.93 -15.55 30.67
CA SER A 396 2.40 -15.28 32.03
C SER A 396 1.37 -15.70 33.10
N GLU A 397 1.85 -16.09 34.27
CA GLU A 397 0.99 -16.44 35.42
C GLU A 397 0.03 -15.31 35.80
N ARG A 398 0.49 -14.05 35.68
CA ARG A 398 -0.32 -12.84 35.90
C ARG A 398 -1.44 -12.67 34.84
N THR A 399 -1.15 -13.02 33.58
CA THR A 399 -2.12 -12.98 32.49
C THR A 399 -3.20 -14.05 32.70
N LEU A 400 -2.81 -15.27 33.09
CA LEU A 400 -3.74 -16.35 33.41
C LEU A 400 -4.66 -15.96 34.57
N TYR A 401 -4.13 -15.37 35.65
CA TYR A 401 -4.92 -14.91 36.80
C TYR A 401 -5.98 -13.87 36.38
N ARG A 402 -5.60 -12.87 35.56
CA ARG A 402 -6.54 -11.88 35.01
C ARG A 402 -7.66 -12.52 34.21
N LYS A 403 -7.34 -13.49 33.35
CA LYS A 403 -8.32 -14.18 32.50
C LYS A 403 -9.23 -15.12 33.29
N LEU A 404 -8.73 -15.77 34.33
CA LEU A 404 -9.57 -16.55 35.26
C LEU A 404 -10.60 -15.70 35.96
N LYS A 405 -10.24 -14.48 36.35
CA LYS A 405 -11.16 -13.51 36.95
C LYS A 405 -12.17 -12.97 35.93
N GLU A 406 -11.73 -12.69 34.71
CA GLU A 406 -12.56 -12.19 33.62
C GLU A 406 -13.65 -13.20 33.22
N TYR A 407 -13.30 -14.50 33.18
CA TYR A 407 -14.22 -15.58 32.83
C TYR A 407 -14.93 -16.24 34.04
N ASN A 408 -14.81 -15.70 35.25
CA ASN A 408 -15.38 -16.24 36.49
C ASN A 408 -15.05 -17.71 36.74
N LEU A 409 -13.82 -18.12 36.47
CA LEU A 409 -13.33 -19.48 36.66
C LEU A 409 -12.45 -19.63 37.93
N GLU A 410 -12.63 -18.77 38.90
CA GLU A 410 -11.94 -18.83 40.21
C GLU A 410 -12.63 -19.88 41.10
N ASN A 411 -12.32 -21.15 40.97
CA ASN A 411 -12.60 -22.19 41.99
C ASN A 411 -11.29 -22.77 42.50
#